data_2ec2b1743bd2e0eb24f9dd8162015022
#
_entry.id   2ec2b1743bd2e0eb24f9dd8162015022
#
_cell.length_a   1.000
_cell.length_b   1.000
_cell.length_c   1.000
_cell.angle_alpha   90.00
_cell.angle_beta   90.00
_cell.angle_gamma   90.00
#
_symmetry.space_group_name_H-M   'P 1'
#
loop_
_entity.id
_entity.type
_entity.pdbx_description
1 polymer ?
#
loop_
_entity_poly.entity_id
_entity_poly.type
_entity_poly.pdbx_seq_one_letter_code
_entity_poly.pdbx_strand_id
1 'polypeptide(L)'
;MRSRLWPARDDLLKHEARASLPARSFPNGAHVAEVVIDPDTGVTSVDRYTVVDDFGNLINPMLAEGQVHGGVAQGIGQAITEHVVYDEDGQLLSASFMDYAMPRAYDVPWIGFTSEPVPSTANIMGMKGCGEAGTVGALAAVSNAVQDALWERGVRQADMPFTPMRVWEMLKNEPVAAE
;
A
#
# COMPACT_ATOMS: atom_id res chain seq x y z
N MET A 1 55.66 3.41 33.41
CA MET A 1 55.12 2.52 32.40
C MET A 1 53.80 3.10 31.93
N ARG A 2 53.77 3.86 30.81
CA ARG A 2 52.54 4.43 30.28
C ARG A 2 51.93 3.35 29.40
N SER A 3 50.81 2.80 29.83
CA SER A 3 49.98 1.95 29.00
C SER A 3 49.60 2.76 27.72
N ARG A 4 50.05 2.30 26.57
CA ARG A 4 49.50 2.78 25.31
C ARG A 4 48.06 2.30 25.24
N LEU A 5 47.17 3.11 25.76
CA LEU A 5 45.76 3.00 25.37
C LEU A 5 45.71 3.14 23.83
N TRP A 6 45.02 2.27 23.21
CA TRP A 6 44.75 2.35 21.78
C TRP A 6 44.35 3.78 21.43
N PRO A 7 44.87 4.34 20.34
CA PRO A 7 44.33 5.59 19.83
C PRO A 7 42.81 5.43 19.70
N ALA A 8 42.09 6.46 20.08
CA ALA A 8 40.62 6.47 19.96
C ALA A 8 40.24 5.91 18.59
N ARG A 9 39.55 4.77 18.60
CA ARG A 9 39.22 4.02 17.37
C ARG A 9 38.11 4.65 16.55
N ASP A 10 37.60 5.80 16.94
CA ASP A 10 36.51 6.46 16.28
C ASP A 10 36.81 6.71 14.78
N ASP A 11 38.03 7.05 14.44
CA ASP A 11 38.44 7.28 13.06
C ASP A 11 38.63 6.00 12.23
N LEU A 12 38.88 4.86 12.89
CA LEU A 12 39.10 3.58 12.21
C LEU A 12 37.80 2.83 11.88
N LEU A 13 36.69 3.14 12.59
CA LEU A 13 35.39 2.53 12.40
C LEU A 13 34.43 3.42 11.60
N LYS A 14 34.84 4.65 11.34
CA LYS A 14 34.08 5.60 10.52
C LYS A 14 34.64 5.63 9.11
N HIS A 15 33.81 5.30 8.15
CA HIS A 15 34.11 5.46 6.73
C HIS A 15 32.99 6.28 6.09
N GLU A 16 33.36 7.35 5.41
CA GLU A 16 32.45 8.17 4.64
C GLU A 16 32.77 8.02 3.15
N ALA A 17 31.79 7.68 2.36
CA ALA A 17 31.88 7.65 0.91
C ALA A 17 30.73 8.44 0.30
N ARG A 18 30.99 9.17 -0.77
CA ARG A 18 29.98 9.85 -1.55
C ARG A 18 29.92 9.22 -2.92
N ALA A 19 28.77 8.73 -3.31
CA ALA A 19 28.48 8.25 -4.65
C ALA A 19 27.50 9.19 -5.35
N SER A 20 27.71 9.43 -6.64
CA SER A 20 26.76 10.11 -7.51
C SER A 20 26.24 9.10 -8.51
N LEU A 21 24.92 8.94 -8.56
CA LEU A 21 24.29 8.03 -9.50
C LEU A 21 23.93 8.79 -10.79
N PRO A 22 24.12 8.19 -11.96
CA PRO A 22 23.83 8.84 -13.25
C PRO A 22 22.32 9.02 -13.48
N ALA A 23 21.50 8.18 -12.90
CA ALA A 23 20.05 8.22 -13.03
C ALA A 23 19.37 7.68 -11.77
N ARG A 24 18.07 7.98 -11.61
CA ARG A 24 17.21 7.34 -10.62
C ARG A 24 16.76 5.98 -11.13
N SER A 25 16.49 5.07 -10.22
CA SER A 25 15.85 3.77 -10.51
C SER A 25 14.51 3.70 -9.80
N PHE A 26 13.52 3.14 -10.47
CA PHE A 26 12.17 2.99 -9.94
C PHE A 26 11.77 1.52 -9.99
N PRO A 27 11.03 1.03 -8.97
CA PRO A 27 10.40 -0.28 -9.04
C PRO A 27 9.32 -0.28 -10.12
N ASN A 28 8.96 -1.47 -10.56
CA ASN A 28 7.79 -1.72 -11.40
C ASN A 28 7.05 -2.91 -10.82
N GLY A 29 5.77 -3.04 -11.11
CA GLY A 29 5.02 -4.19 -10.65
C GLY A 29 3.59 -4.22 -11.17
N ALA A 30 2.91 -5.29 -10.81
CA ALA A 30 1.50 -5.50 -11.06
C ALA A 30 0.82 -5.99 -9.78
N HIS A 31 -0.29 -5.38 -9.44
CA HIS A 31 -1.12 -5.71 -8.29
C HIS A 31 -2.50 -6.14 -8.74
N VAL A 32 -3.01 -7.21 -8.17
CA VAL A 32 -4.36 -7.72 -8.43
C VAL A 32 -5.07 -7.89 -7.10
N ALA A 33 -6.26 -7.30 -6.98
CA ALA A 33 -7.13 -7.43 -5.83
C ALA A 33 -8.45 -8.09 -6.25
N GLU A 34 -8.94 -9.00 -5.41
CA GLU A 34 -10.29 -9.56 -5.50
C GLU A 34 -11.07 -9.09 -4.29
N VAL A 35 -12.28 -8.54 -4.50
CA VAL A 35 -13.11 -7.99 -3.44
C VAL A 35 -14.47 -8.67 -3.39
N VAL A 36 -15.05 -8.72 -2.20
CA VAL A 36 -16.44 -9.12 -1.98
C VAL A 36 -17.17 -7.96 -1.31
N ILE A 37 -18.32 -7.58 -1.86
CA ILE A 37 -19.19 -6.54 -1.31
C ILE A 37 -20.48 -7.18 -0.84
N ASP A 38 -20.82 -6.98 0.45
CA ASP A 38 -22.13 -7.34 0.98
C ASP A 38 -23.15 -6.26 0.55
N PRO A 39 -24.13 -6.60 -0.29
CA PRO A 39 -25.09 -5.62 -0.82
C PRO A 39 -26.07 -5.10 0.24
N ASP A 40 -26.25 -5.80 1.34
CA ASP A 40 -27.17 -5.40 2.39
C ASP A 40 -26.56 -4.39 3.36
N THR A 41 -25.25 -4.47 3.56
CA THR A 41 -24.52 -3.63 4.53
C THR A 41 -23.54 -2.66 3.87
N GLY A 42 -23.16 -2.88 2.60
CA GLY A 42 -22.11 -2.13 1.91
C GLY A 42 -20.69 -2.49 2.36
N VAL A 43 -20.53 -3.47 3.25
CA VAL A 43 -19.20 -3.90 3.71
C VAL A 43 -18.41 -4.48 2.54
N THR A 44 -17.24 -3.91 2.30
CA THR A 44 -16.30 -4.37 1.29
C THR A 44 -15.13 -5.07 1.97
N SER A 45 -14.85 -6.30 1.57
CA SER A 45 -13.72 -7.10 2.05
C SER A 45 -12.79 -7.44 0.88
N VAL A 46 -11.49 -7.36 1.11
CA VAL A 46 -10.49 -7.87 0.15
C VAL A 46 -10.32 -9.36 0.42
N ASP A 47 -10.78 -10.20 -0.50
CA ASP A 47 -10.73 -11.66 -0.37
C ASP A 47 -9.35 -12.22 -0.71
N ARG A 48 -8.74 -11.68 -1.77
CA ARG A 48 -7.42 -12.09 -2.23
C ARG A 48 -6.62 -10.89 -2.74
N TYR A 49 -5.30 -10.93 -2.49
CA TYR A 49 -4.39 -9.93 -3.00
C TYR A 49 -3.09 -10.58 -3.51
N THR A 50 -2.70 -10.24 -4.72
CA THR A 50 -1.48 -10.77 -5.35
C THR A 50 -0.63 -9.63 -5.90
N VAL A 51 0.68 -9.71 -5.64
CA VAL A 51 1.68 -8.73 -6.07
C VAL A 51 2.81 -9.44 -6.79
N VAL A 52 3.20 -8.88 -7.92
CA VAL A 52 4.45 -9.21 -8.61
C VAL A 52 5.23 -7.92 -8.83
N ASP A 53 6.35 -7.77 -8.14
CA ASP A 53 7.15 -6.54 -8.19
C ASP A 53 8.58 -6.79 -8.65
N ASP A 54 9.16 -5.79 -9.31
CA ASP A 54 10.54 -5.71 -9.73
C ASP A 54 11.28 -4.67 -8.88
N PHE A 55 12.09 -5.15 -7.95
CA PHE A 55 12.99 -4.32 -7.12
C PHE A 55 14.46 -4.43 -7.55
N GLY A 56 14.72 -4.96 -8.76
CA GLY A 56 16.07 -5.32 -9.16
C GLY A 56 16.65 -6.39 -8.24
N ASN A 57 17.94 -6.29 -7.94
CA ASN A 57 18.57 -7.24 -7.02
C ASN A 57 18.14 -6.98 -5.57
N LEU A 58 17.45 -7.93 -4.97
CA LEU A 58 17.04 -7.87 -3.56
C LEU A 58 18.22 -8.16 -2.63
N ILE A 59 18.48 -7.28 -1.67
CA ILE A 59 19.47 -7.53 -0.61
C ILE A 59 18.90 -8.47 0.45
N ASN A 60 17.67 -8.20 0.85
CA ASN A 60 16.95 -9.00 1.84
C ASN A 60 15.51 -9.21 1.39
N PRO A 61 15.18 -10.41 0.85
CA PRO A 61 13.84 -10.73 0.36
C PRO A 61 12.75 -10.60 1.44
N MET A 62 13.03 -11.05 2.67
CA MET A 62 12.08 -10.99 3.77
C MET A 62 11.72 -9.53 4.14
N LEU A 63 12.69 -8.62 4.13
CA LEU A 63 12.41 -7.20 4.40
C LEU A 63 11.63 -6.56 3.25
N ALA A 64 11.95 -6.91 2.00
CA ALA A 64 11.21 -6.42 0.84
C ALA A 64 9.75 -6.88 0.85
N GLU A 65 9.51 -8.15 1.15
CA GLU A 65 8.15 -8.70 1.33
C GLU A 65 7.39 -7.98 2.44
N GLY A 66 8.03 -7.75 3.60
CA GLY A 66 7.44 -6.99 4.70
C GLY A 66 7.08 -5.56 4.33
N GLN A 67 7.89 -4.88 3.51
CA GLN A 67 7.60 -3.54 2.98
C GLN A 67 6.39 -3.57 2.06
N VAL A 68 6.29 -4.56 1.18
CA VAL A 68 5.14 -4.72 0.28
C VAL A 68 3.87 -4.98 1.08
N HIS A 69 3.89 -5.91 2.03
CA HIS A 69 2.73 -6.23 2.88
C HIS A 69 2.24 -5.00 3.66
N GLY A 70 3.16 -4.26 4.29
CA GLY A 70 2.82 -3.03 5.01
C GLY A 70 2.27 -1.94 4.09
N GLY A 71 2.84 -1.78 2.90
CA GLY A 71 2.35 -0.84 1.90
C GLY A 71 0.97 -1.20 1.37
N VAL A 72 0.72 -2.49 1.10
CA VAL A 72 -0.61 -2.97 0.66
C VAL A 72 -1.65 -2.74 1.75
N ALA A 73 -1.34 -3.05 3.01
CA ALA A 73 -2.24 -2.79 4.13
C ALA A 73 -2.61 -1.30 4.23
N GLN A 74 -1.65 -0.39 4.05
CA GLN A 74 -1.89 1.05 4.02
C GLN A 74 -2.80 1.44 2.83
N GLY A 75 -2.57 0.87 1.65
CA GLY A 75 -3.40 1.15 0.48
C GLY A 75 -4.84 0.64 0.63
N ILE A 76 -5.03 -0.54 1.22
CA ILE A 76 -6.37 -1.07 1.56
C ILE A 76 -7.07 -0.12 2.54
N GLY A 77 -6.36 0.34 3.57
CA GLY A 77 -6.90 1.29 4.53
C GLY A 77 -7.41 2.56 3.87
N GLN A 78 -6.59 3.21 3.07
CA GLN A 78 -6.98 4.43 2.37
C GLN A 78 -8.14 4.20 1.40
N ALA A 79 -8.18 3.05 0.73
CA ALA A 79 -9.24 2.76 -0.22
C ALA A 79 -10.59 2.47 0.46
N ILE A 80 -10.60 1.75 1.59
CA ILE A 80 -11.84 1.19 2.15
C ILE A 80 -12.24 1.80 3.48
N THR A 81 -11.30 2.00 4.43
CA THR A 81 -11.67 2.25 5.83
C THR A 81 -11.32 3.64 6.32
N GLU A 82 -10.20 4.21 5.91
CA GLU A 82 -9.67 5.45 6.47
C GLU A 82 -10.41 6.67 5.91
N HIS A 83 -11.01 7.44 6.82
CA HIS A 83 -11.73 8.65 6.45
C HIS A 83 -11.46 9.77 7.47
N VAL A 84 -10.91 10.87 6.99
CA VAL A 84 -10.70 12.08 7.78
C VAL A 84 -11.94 12.94 7.66
N VAL A 85 -12.56 13.26 8.79
CA VAL A 85 -13.81 14.03 8.86
C VAL A 85 -13.59 15.28 9.72
N TYR A 86 -14.01 16.43 9.19
CA TYR A 86 -14.05 17.71 9.90
C TYR A 86 -15.49 18.19 10.02
N ASP A 87 -15.82 18.90 11.08
CA ASP A 87 -17.09 19.61 11.19
C ASP A 87 -17.06 20.97 10.44
N GLU A 88 -18.18 21.72 10.51
CA GLU A 88 -18.33 23.01 9.83
C GLU A 88 -17.38 24.09 10.37
N ASP A 89 -16.91 23.96 11.60
CA ASP A 89 -15.96 24.86 12.25
C ASP A 89 -14.50 24.45 11.99
N GLY A 90 -14.24 23.37 11.27
CA GLY A 90 -12.92 22.85 10.96
C GLY A 90 -12.30 22.01 12.08
N GLN A 91 -13.10 21.56 13.06
CA GLN A 91 -12.65 20.64 14.10
C GLN A 91 -12.57 19.23 13.54
N LEU A 92 -11.41 18.58 13.73
CA LEU A 92 -11.21 17.17 13.34
C LEU A 92 -12.06 16.26 14.23
N LEU A 93 -13.01 15.55 13.63
CA LEU A 93 -13.88 14.59 14.31
C LEU A 93 -13.25 13.20 14.43
N SER A 94 -12.51 12.77 13.41
CA SER A 94 -11.79 11.47 13.38
C SER A 94 -10.40 11.56 14.03
N ALA A 95 -10.30 12.15 15.22
CA ALA A 95 -9.03 12.49 15.87
C ALA A 95 -8.41 11.33 16.70
N SER A 96 -9.10 10.22 16.87
CA SER A 96 -8.65 9.08 17.67
C SER A 96 -8.79 7.77 16.90
N PHE A 97 -8.10 6.70 17.35
CA PHE A 97 -8.28 5.36 16.77
C PHE A 97 -9.64 4.72 17.07
N MET A 98 -10.50 5.39 17.83
CA MET A 98 -11.91 5.01 17.98
C MET A 98 -12.73 5.44 16.75
N ASP A 99 -12.32 6.56 16.13
CA ASP A 99 -13.07 7.23 15.06
C ASP A 99 -12.38 7.09 13.70
N TYR A 100 -11.04 7.01 13.70
CA TYR A 100 -10.23 6.78 12.51
C TYR A 100 -9.95 5.29 12.31
N ALA A 101 -10.56 4.70 11.29
CA ALA A 101 -10.56 3.27 11.07
C ALA A 101 -9.32 2.78 10.31
N MET A 102 -8.16 2.75 10.98
CA MET A 102 -6.98 2.07 10.42
C MET A 102 -7.26 0.58 10.19
N PRO A 103 -6.71 -0.01 9.12
CA PRO A 103 -6.83 -1.44 8.87
C PRO A 103 -6.28 -2.27 10.02
N ARG A 104 -7.00 -3.30 10.39
CA ARG A 104 -6.60 -4.29 11.39
C ARG A 104 -6.18 -5.57 10.68
N ALA A 105 -5.53 -6.47 11.38
CA ALA A 105 -5.11 -7.75 10.80
C ALA A 105 -6.28 -8.57 10.19
N TYR A 106 -7.49 -8.33 10.66
CA TYR A 106 -8.70 -8.95 10.13
C TYR A 106 -9.12 -8.38 8.75
N ASP A 107 -8.80 -7.11 8.49
CA ASP A 107 -9.23 -6.39 7.29
C ASP A 107 -8.30 -6.66 6.09
N VAL A 108 -7.16 -7.29 6.33
CA VAL A 108 -6.12 -7.53 5.31
C VAL A 108 -6.02 -9.03 5.03
N PRO A 109 -6.20 -9.47 3.77
CA PRO A 109 -6.05 -10.89 3.42
C PRO A 109 -4.59 -11.32 3.47
N TRP A 110 -4.35 -12.62 3.27
CA TRP A 110 -3.01 -13.07 2.95
C TRP A 110 -2.57 -12.48 1.59
N ILE A 111 -1.42 -11.79 1.58
CA ILE A 111 -0.88 -11.16 0.38
C ILE A 111 0.11 -12.11 -0.26
N GLY A 112 -0.18 -12.58 -1.48
CA GLY A 112 0.76 -13.32 -2.30
C GLY A 112 1.77 -12.37 -2.93
N PHE A 113 3.06 -12.54 -2.61
CA PHE A 113 4.14 -11.72 -3.14
C PHE A 113 5.13 -12.56 -3.95
N THR A 114 5.52 -12.06 -5.12
CA THR A 114 6.60 -12.61 -5.95
C THR A 114 7.47 -11.47 -6.46
N SER A 115 8.78 -11.67 -6.47
CA SER A 115 9.71 -10.73 -7.07
C SER A 115 10.21 -11.26 -8.41
N GLU A 116 10.06 -10.44 -9.47
CA GLU A 116 10.58 -10.71 -10.82
C GLU A 116 11.67 -9.67 -11.16
N PRO A 117 12.93 -9.93 -10.77
CA PRO A 117 13.96 -8.91 -10.75
C PRO A 117 14.50 -8.58 -12.14
N VAL A 118 14.48 -7.30 -12.50
CA VAL A 118 15.23 -6.72 -13.61
C VAL A 118 16.27 -5.76 -13.04
N PRO A 119 17.55 -6.13 -12.94
CA PRO A 119 18.56 -5.31 -12.30
C PRO A 119 18.67 -3.93 -12.93
N SER A 120 18.75 -2.89 -12.07
CA SER A 120 18.97 -1.51 -12.52
C SER A 120 20.40 -1.32 -13.06
N THR A 121 20.52 -0.62 -14.15
CA THR A 121 21.83 -0.19 -14.69
C THR A 121 22.33 1.13 -14.09
N ALA A 122 21.51 1.80 -13.27
CA ALA A 122 21.83 3.08 -12.65
C ALA A 122 22.78 2.96 -11.45
N ASN A 123 22.94 1.75 -10.89
CA ASN A 123 23.84 1.49 -9.77
C ASN A 123 24.48 0.11 -9.88
N ILE A 124 25.66 -0.03 -9.27
CA ILE A 124 26.46 -1.27 -9.35
C ILE A 124 25.81 -2.47 -8.64
N MET A 125 24.88 -2.22 -7.70
CA MET A 125 24.16 -3.26 -6.98
C MET A 125 22.94 -3.77 -7.77
N GLY A 126 22.54 -3.05 -8.82
CA GLY A 126 21.35 -3.39 -9.60
C GLY A 126 20.02 -3.26 -8.83
N MET A 127 20.03 -2.51 -7.73
CA MET A 127 18.85 -2.37 -6.84
C MET A 127 17.88 -1.32 -7.35
N LYS A 128 16.61 -1.49 -6.95
CA LYS A 128 15.54 -0.49 -7.05
C LYS A 128 14.89 -0.32 -5.67
N GLY A 129 14.23 0.81 -5.44
CA GLY A 129 13.53 1.05 -4.17
C GLY A 129 12.31 0.14 -4.03
N CYS A 130 11.96 -0.24 -2.79
CA CYS A 130 10.76 -1.06 -2.51
C CYS A 130 9.81 -0.42 -1.47
N GLY A 131 10.14 0.76 -0.94
CA GLY A 131 9.43 1.34 0.20
C GLY A 131 7.97 1.74 -0.08
N GLU A 132 7.64 2.17 -1.29
CA GLU A 132 6.32 2.70 -1.63
C GLU A 132 5.52 1.81 -2.59
N ALA A 133 6.15 0.78 -3.17
CA ALA A 133 5.54 -0.04 -4.21
C ALA A 133 4.20 -0.66 -3.77
N GLY A 134 4.15 -1.21 -2.57
CA GLY A 134 2.93 -1.80 -2.01
C GLY A 134 1.77 -0.80 -1.94
N THR A 135 2.02 0.40 -1.42
CA THR A 135 0.97 1.43 -1.26
C THR A 135 0.49 1.96 -2.60
N VAL A 136 1.42 2.30 -3.50
CA VAL A 136 1.09 2.88 -4.81
C VAL A 136 0.28 1.90 -5.66
N GLY A 137 0.65 0.62 -5.66
CA GLY A 137 -0.09 -0.41 -6.39
C GLY A 137 -1.46 -0.71 -5.76
N ALA A 138 -1.54 -0.73 -4.43
CA ALA A 138 -2.75 -1.14 -3.72
C ALA A 138 -3.91 -0.16 -3.88
N LEU A 139 -3.65 1.15 -3.84
CA LEU A 139 -4.69 2.16 -4.02
C LEU A 139 -5.50 1.93 -5.30
N ALA A 140 -4.80 1.78 -6.41
CA ALA A 140 -5.44 1.58 -7.71
C ALA A 140 -6.06 0.18 -7.83
N ALA A 141 -5.35 -0.87 -7.38
CA ALA A 141 -5.84 -2.24 -7.50
C ALA A 141 -7.15 -2.46 -6.74
N VAL A 142 -7.21 -2.00 -5.48
CA VAL A 142 -8.42 -2.12 -4.65
C VAL A 142 -9.55 -1.26 -5.21
N SER A 143 -9.26 -0.01 -5.59
CA SER A 143 -10.28 0.88 -6.16
C SER A 143 -10.87 0.35 -7.46
N ASN A 144 -10.04 -0.20 -8.33
CA ASN A 144 -10.49 -0.82 -9.57
C ASN A 144 -11.35 -2.07 -9.30
N ALA A 145 -10.96 -2.91 -8.34
CA ALA A 145 -11.74 -4.09 -7.97
C ALA A 145 -13.11 -3.73 -7.40
N VAL A 146 -13.17 -2.70 -6.54
CA VAL A 146 -14.46 -2.20 -6.02
C VAL A 146 -15.31 -1.60 -7.13
N GLN A 147 -14.72 -0.78 -8.01
CA GLN A 147 -15.44 -0.20 -9.15
C GLN A 147 -15.98 -1.29 -10.08
N ASP A 148 -15.20 -2.35 -10.34
CA ASP A 148 -15.63 -3.47 -11.17
C ASP A 148 -16.82 -4.21 -10.55
N ALA A 149 -16.74 -4.53 -9.27
CA ALA A 149 -17.85 -5.15 -8.53
C ALA A 149 -19.13 -4.28 -8.52
N LEU A 150 -18.99 -2.98 -8.38
CA LEU A 150 -20.11 -2.03 -8.40
C LEU A 150 -20.65 -1.79 -9.82
N TRP A 151 -19.82 -1.96 -10.84
CA TRP A 151 -20.21 -1.78 -12.23
C TRP A 151 -21.36 -2.70 -12.65
N GLU A 152 -21.33 -3.94 -12.21
CA GLU A 152 -22.41 -4.92 -12.45
C GLU A 152 -23.74 -4.52 -11.80
N ARG A 153 -23.70 -3.62 -10.83
CA ARG A 153 -24.86 -3.07 -10.14
C ARG A 153 -25.33 -1.72 -10.69
N GLY A 154 -24.70 -1.23 -11.76
CA GLY A 154 -25.07 0.03 -12.41
C GLY A 154 -24.27 1.24 -11.95
N VAL A 155 -23.45 1.15 -10.91
CA VAL A 155 -22.61 2.25 -10.41
C VAL A 155 -21.46 2.52 -11.39
N ARG A 156 -21.50 3.63 -12.09
CA ARG A 156 -20.54 3.96 -13.17
C ARG A 156 -19.31 4.70 -12.67
N GLN A 157 -19.40 5.34 -11.51
CA GLN A 157 -18.27 6.01 -10.88
C GLN A 157 -18.38 5.88 -9.36
N ALA A 158 -17.31 5.46 -8.74
CA ALA A 158 -17.17 5.39 -7.29
C ALA A 158 -15.80 5.91 -6.86
N ASP A 159 -15.78 6.80 -5.87
CA ASP A 159 -14.58 7.43 -5.34
C ASP A 159 -14.27 6.94 -3.92
N MET A 160 -12.97 6.75 -3.63
CA MET A 160 -12.50 6.43 -2.27
C MET A 160 -12.89 7.51 -1.25
N PRO A 161 -12.99 7.16 0.04
CA PRO A 161 -12.95 5.83 0.61
C PRO A 161 -14.28 5.08 0.43
N PHE A 162 -14.19 3.76 0.19
CA PHE A 162 -15.34 2.89 0.03
C PHE A 162 -15.88 2.40 1.37
N THR A 163 -16.23 3.34 2.25
CA THR A 163 -16.81 2.99 3.55
C THR A 163 -18.16 2.28 3.37
N PRO A 164 -18.56 1.40 4.31
CA PRO A 164 -19.81 0.64 4.18
C PRO A 164 -21.03 1.50 3.88
N MET A 165 -21.18 2.64 4.55
CA MET A 165 -22.29 3.57 4.32
C MET A 165 -22.29 4.10 2.88
N ARG A 166 -21.14 4.57 2.38
CA ARG A 166 -21.03 5.12 1.02
C ARG A 166 -21.31 4.06 -0.05
N VAL A 167 -20.78 2.84 0.13
CA VAL A 167 -21.04 1.74 -0.81
C VAL A 167 -22.51 1.34 -0.77
N TRP A 168 -23.10 1.26 0.41
CA TRP A 168 -24.52 0.96 0.56
C TRP A 168 -25.41 2.03 -0.12
N GLU A 169 -25.11 3.31 0.05
CA GLU A 169 -25.80 4.42 -0.61
C GLU A 169 -25.69 4.34 -2.13
N MET A 170 -24.51 4.03 -2.67
CA MET A 170 -24.31 3.82 -4.09
C MET A 170 -25.20 2.70 -4.62
N LEU A 171 -25.25 1.57 -3.92
CA LEU A 171 -26.06 0.40 -4.30
C LEU A 171 -27.58 0.66 -4.24
N LYS A 172 -28.03 1.60 -3.40
CA LYS A 172 -29.46 1.94 -3.26
C LYS A 172 -29.94 3.01 -4.21
N ASN A 173 -29.05 3.90 -4.63
CA ASN A 173 -29.42 5.07 -5.45
C ASN A 173 -29.30 4.83 -6.95
N GLU A 174 -28.57 3.79 -7.38
CA GLU A 174 -28.48 3.47 -8.80
C GLU A 174 -29.69 2.65 -9.27
N PRO A 175 -30.27 2.98 -10.42
CA PRO A 175 -31.34 2.18 -10.98
C PRO A 175 -30.80 0.80 -11.35
N VAL A 176 -31.41 -0.25 -10.82
CA VAL A 176 -31.18 -1.61 -11.31
C VAL A 176 -31.41 -1.61 -12.82
N ALA A 177 -30.34 -1.87 -13.60
CA ALA A 177 -30.51 -1.99 -15.05
C ALA A 177 -31.58 -3.04 -15.31
N ALA A 178 -32.65 -2.64 -15.97
CA ALA A 178 -33.68 -3.58 -16.43
C ALA A 178 -32.99 -4.54 -17.42
N GLU A 179 -33.11 -5.84 -17.16
CA GLU A 179 -32.71 -6.91 -18.07
C GLU A 179 -33.40 -6.79 -19.45
#